data_0962e4f4ab47767251dd9151138c16ea
#
_entry.id   0962e4f4ab47767251dd9151138c16ea
#
_cell.length_a   1.000
_cell.length_b   1.000
_cell.length_c   1.000
_cell.angle_alpha   90.00
_cell.angle_beta   90.00
_cell.angle_gamma   90.00
#
_symmetry.space_group_name_H-M   'P 1'
#
loop_
_entity.id
_entity.type
_entity.pdbx_description
1 polymer ?
#
loop_
_entity_poly.entity_id
_entity_poly.type
_entity_poly.pdbx_seq_one_letter_code
_entity_poly.pdbx_strand_id
1 'polypeptide(L)'
;MNKLFLVTLSALLLVSTFFAGPVSIATAKEPKILEFDTMVGVPAGLTGAQSQAPLRGINGGGIPWAIASASGELKANGHLEITVQGLVLAAGANAGSNPSAVFRGLVSCVRSDGSFENILTDAFPATTGPASAGGGNATIVTDVVLPQPCIAPIIFVTSNTGSWFAATGL
;
A
#
# COMPACT_ATOMS: atom_id res chain seq x y z
N MET A 1 -22.12 93.43 10.48
CA MET A 1 -21.37 92.73 11.53
C MET A 1 -21.64 91.19 11.32
N ASN A 2 -20.89 90.52 10.46
CA ASN A 2 -21.07 89.10 10.15
C ASN A 2 -19.85 88.35 10.64
N LYS A 3 -20.07 87.47 11.63
CA LYS A 3 -19.03 86.55 12.14
C LYS A 3 -19.01 85.28 11.27
N LEU A 4 -17.92 85.10 10.55
CA LEU A 4 -17.65 83.93 9.75
C LEU A 4 -17.12 82.80 10.71
N PHE A 5 -17.87 81.69 10.84
CA PHE A 5 -17.43 80.51 11.59
C PHE A 5 -16.67 79.60 10.63
N LEU A 6 -15.38 79.46 10.86
CA LEU A 6 -14.54 78.47 10.16
C LEU A 6 -14.69 77.12 10.83
N VAL A 7 -15.32 76.19 10.15
CA VAL A 7 -15.37 74.77 10.59
C VAL A 7 -14.20 74.03 9.97
N THR A 8 -13.21 73.66 10.78
CA THR A 8 -12.09 72.81 10.39
C THR A 8 -12.52 71.35 10.47
N LEU A 9 -12.61 70.71 9.29
CA LEU A 9 -12.92 69.30 9.15
C LEU A 9 -11.62 68.49 9.28
N SER A 10 -11.36 67.86 10.46
CA SER A 10 -10.24 66.97 10.64
C SER A 10 -10.58 65.57 10.08
N ALA A 11 -9.99 65.24 8.95
CA ALA A 11 -10.08 63.90 8.38
C ALA A 11 -9.14 62.96 9.13
N LEU A 12 -9.71 62.03 9.90
CA LEU A 12 -8.99 60.96 10.59
C LEU A 12 -8.75 59.81 9.61
N LEU A 13 -7.54 59.67 9.06
CA LEU A 13 -7.11 58.55 8.21
C LEU A 13 -6.86 57.33 9.12
N LEU A 14 -7.78 56.37 9.14
CA LEU A 14 -7.59 55.07 9.73
C LEU A 14 -6.74 54.22 8.77
N VAL A 15 -5.47 54.09 9.04
CA VAL A 15 -4.58 53.15 8.35
C VAL A 15 -4.82 51.76 8.92
N SER A 16 -5.60 50.93 8.22
CA SER A 16 -5.79 49.52 8.54
C SER A 16 -4.55 48.70 8.09
N THR A 17 -3.64 48.41 9.02
CA THR A 17 -2.54 47.49 8.76
C THR A 17 -3.09 46.06 8.75
N PHE A 18 -3.25 45.49 7.56
CA PHE A 18 -3.50 44.07 7.38
C PHE A 18 -2.23 43.32 7.75
N PHE A 19 -2.21 42.67 8.93
CA PHE A 19 -1.22 41.67 9.27
C PHE A 19 -1.55 40.40 8.44
N ALA A 20 -0.85 40.22 7.31
CA ALA A 20 -0.81 38.95 6.61
C ALA A 20 0.08 38.00 7.44
N GLY A 21 -0.53 37.25 8.35
CA GLY A 21 0.14 36.16 9.04
C GLY A 21 0.55 35.06 8.02
N PRO A 22 1.61 34.28 8.29
CA PRO A 22 2.00 33.20 7.40
C PRO A 22 0.85 32.20 7.30
N VAL A 23 0.31 32.00 6.10
CA VAL A 23 -0.66 30.95 5.81
C VAL A 23 0.12 29.65 5.82
N SER A 24 0.05 28.89 6.91
CA SER A 24 0.55 27.53 6.96
C SER A 24 -0.35 26.67 6.06
N ILE A 25 0.13 26.32 4.87
CA ILE A 25 -0.51 25.35 4.00
C ILE A 25 -0.33 24.00 4.69
N ALA A 26 -1.37 23.53 5.37
CA ALA A 26 -1.40 22.15 5.87
C ALA A 26 -1.39 21.23 4.64
N THR A 27 -0.27 20.54 4.42
CA THR A 27 -0.20 19.49 3.39
C THR A 27 -1.15 18.38 3.83
N ALA A 28 -2.25 18.20 3.13
CA ALA A 28 -3.18 17.11 3.39
C ALA A 28 -2.41 15.79 3.21
N LYS A 29 -2.47 14.92 4.23
CA LYS A 29 -1.89 13.58 4.14
C LYS A 29 -2.63 12.83 3.04
N GLU A 30 -1.88 12.19 2.12
CA GLU A 30 -2.45 11.36 1.06
C GLU A 30 -3.38 10.29 1.66
N PRO A 31 -4.62 10.14 1.14
CA PRO A 31 -5.58 9.20 1.68
C PRO A 31 -5.10 7.76 1.46
N LYS A 32 -5.23 6.94 2.49
CA LYS A 32 -5.05 5.49 2.39
C LYS A 32 -6.30 4.88 1.75
N ILE A 33 -6.14 4.04 0.75
CA ILE A 33 -7.23 3.27 0.13
C ILE A 33 -7.28 1.83 0.63
N LEU A 34 -6.18 1.36 1.24
CA LEU A 34 -6.10 0.11 1.98
C LEU A 34 -5.07 0.25 3.10
N GLU A 35 -5.38 -0.26 4.27
CA GLU A 35 -4.46 -0.49 5.38
C GLU A 35 -4.73 -1.89 5.93
N PHE A 36 -3.68 -2.64 6.25
CA PHE A 36 -3.80 -4.01 6.75
C PHE A 36 -2.71 -4.30 7.79
N ASP A 37 -3.03 -5.16 8.72
CA ASP A 37 -2.15 -5.67 9.78
C ASP A 37 -2.01 -7.19 9.75
N THR A 38 -2.57 -7.83 8.72
CA THR A 38 -2.51 -9.27 8.51
C THR A 38 -2.59 -9.63 7.02
N MET A 39 -1.97 -10.76 6.68
CA MET A 39 -2.15 -11.46 5.41
C MET A 39 -2.33 -12.96 5.70
N VAL A 40 -2.95 -13.66 4.77
CA VAL A 40 -3.09 -15.12 4.80
C VAL A 40 -2.15 -15.72 3.77
N GLY A 41 -1.32 -16.68 4.21
CA GLY A 41 -0.48 -17.47 3.31
C GLY A 41 -1.34 -18.37 2.42
N VAL A 42 -0.89 -18.64 1.19
CA VAL A 42 -1.62 -19.49 0.25
C VAL A 42 -1.86 -20.89 0.83
N PRO A 43 -3.11 -21.34 1.01
CA PRO A 43 -3.43 -22.64 1.57
C PRO A 43 -3.24 -23.77 0.54
N ALA A 44 -3.25 -25.01 1.02
CA ALA A 44 -3.33 -26.17 0.16
C ALA A 44 -4.60 -26.10 -0.71
N GLY A 45 -4.48 -26.53 -1.97
CA GLY A 45 -5.59 -26.48 -2.94
C GLY A 45 -5.69 -25.21 -3.78
N LEU A 46 -5.00 -24.11 -3.39
CA LEU A 46 -4.86 -22.89 -4.17
C LEU A 46 -3.45 -22.70 -4.72
N THR A 47 -2.64 -23.74 -4.74
CA THR A 47 -1.23 -23.71 -5.15
C THR A 47 -1.03 -24.26 -6.56
N GLY A 48 -0.05 -23.66 -7.27
CA GLY A 48 0.43 -24.12 -8.57
C GLY A 48 -0.50 -23.83 -9.76
N ALA A 49 -0.04 -24.21 -10.94
CA ALA A 49 -0.74 -23.99 -12.22
C ALA A 49 -2.07 -24.78 -12.35
N GLN A 50 -2.28 -25.77 -11.50
CA GLN A 50 -3.50 -26.57 -11.44
C GLN A 50 -4.50 -26.10 -10.39
N SER A 51 -4.26 -24.96 -9.76
CA SER A 51 -5.19 -24.32 -8.86
C SER A 51 -6.52 -24.10 -9.56
N GLN A 52 -7.59 -24.74 -9.06
CA GLN A 52 -8.94 -24.65 -9.66
C GLN A 52 -9.59 -23.29 -9.43
N ALA A 53 -9.02 -22.45 -8.55
CA ALA A 53 -9.57 -21.14 -8.21
C ALA A 53 -8.42 -20.13 -7.96
N PRO A 54 -7.80 -19.61 -9.01
CA PRO A 54 -6.83 -18.52 -8.84
C PRO A 54 -7.52 -17.30 -8.23
N LEU A 55 -6.88 -16.64 -7.27
CA LEU A 55 -7.40 -15.41 -6.70
C LEU A 55 -7.17 -14.25 -7.68
N ARG A 56 -8.24 -13.68 -8.21
CA ARG A 56 -8.23 -12.62 -9.24
C ARG A 56 -7.33 -12.92 -10.46
N GLY A 57 -7.33 -14.17 -10.90
CA GLY A 57 -6.53 -14.63 -12.03
C GLY A 57 -5.07 -14.93 -11.69
N ILE A 58 -4.64 -14.76 -10.44
CA ILE A 58 -3.27 -14.98 -10.00
C ILE A 58 -3.18 -16.34 -9.32
N ASN A 59 -2.34 -17.24 -9.85
CA ASN A 59 -2.13 -18.57 -9.27
C ASN A 59 -1.34 -18.50 -7.97
N GLY A 60 -1.64 -19.37 -7.02
CA GLY A 60 -0.83 -19.57 -5.82
C GLY A 60 0.52 -20.25 -6.11
N GLY A 61 1.47 -20.05 -5.24
CA GLY A 61 2.86 -20.54 -5.41
C GLY A 61 3.03 -22.01 -5.05
N GLY A 62 2.84 -22.93 -5.99
CA GLY A 62 3.23 -24.35 -6.01
C GLY A 62 3.03 -25.22 -4.75
N ILE A 63 3.46 -24.75 -3.59
CA ILE A 63 3.35 -25.37 -2.26
C ILE A 63 2.64 -24.40 -1.32
N PRO A 64 1.87 -24.85 -0.31
CA PRO A 64 1.28 -23.96 0.68
C PRO A 64 2.32 -23.12 1.42
N TRP A 65 1.97 -21.88 1.74
CA TRP A 65 2.81 -20.95 2.48
C TRP A 65 2.13 -20.53 3.79
N ALA A 66 2.93 -20.31 4.82
CA ALA A 66 2.53 -19.74 6.09
C ALA A 66 3.23 -18.41 6.29
N ILE A 67 2.60 -17.52 7.03
CA ILE A 67 3.13 -16.21 7.37
C ILE A 67 2.97 -15.97 8.87
N ALA A 68 3.99 -15.41 9.51
CA ALA A 68 3.92 -15.08 10.93
C ALA A 68 3.20 -13.75 11.16
N SER A 69 3.54 -12.72 10.39
CA SER A 69 2.85 -11.43 10.40
C SER A 69 3.08 -10.66 9.10
N ALA A 70 2.15 -9.78 8.79
CA ALA A 70 2.31 -8.80 7.74
C ALA A 70 1.53 -7.53 8.09
N SER A 71 2.05 -6.39 7.67
CA SER A 71 1.35 -5.11 7.76
C SER A 71 1.71 -4.23 6.57
N GLY A 72 0.89 -3.24 6.29
CA GLY A 72 1.18 -2.30 5.21
C GLY A 72 0.03 -1.38 4.88
N GLU A 73 0.27 -0.54 3.88
CA GLU A 73 -0.71 0.41 3.38
C GLU A 73 -0.55 0.62 1.87
N LEU A 74 -1.65 0.99 1.23
CA LEU A 74 -1.71 1.50 -0.12
C LEU A 74 -2.40 2.86 -0.09
N LYS A 75 -1.72 3.89 -0.61
CA LYS A 75 -2.27 5.24 -0.73
C LYS A 75 -2.91 5.47 -2.10
N ALA A 76 -3.79 6.46 -2.19
CA ALA A 76 -4.47 6.80 -3.43
C ALA A 76 -3.54 7.24 -4.57
N ASN A 77 -2.36 7.78 -4.23
CA ASN A 77 -1.31 8.13 -5.19
C ASN A 77 -0.48 6.94 -5.67
N GLY A 78 -0.76 5.72 -5.17
CA GLY A 78 -0.05 4.50 -5.54
C GLY A 78 1.12 4.14 -4.63
N HIS A 79 1.41 4.93 -3.59
CA HIS A 79 2.44 4.57 -2.61
C HIS A 79 2.06 3.30 -1.87
N LEU A 80 2.89 2.27 -1.97
CA LEU A 80 2.70 0.94 -1.40
C LEU A 80 3.81 0.63 -0.40
N GLU A 81 3.41 0.27 0.81
CA GLU A 81 4.31 -0.26 1.84
C GLU A 81 3.80 -1.62 2.31
N ILE A 82 4.69 -2.63 2.35
CA ILE A 82 4.42 -3.97 2.87
C ILE A 82 5.59 -4.38 3.74
N THR A 83 5.33 -4.78 4.98
CA THR A 83 6.29 -5.45 5.84
C THR A 83 5.83 -6.89 6.06
N VAL A 84 6.70 -7.84 5.79
CA VAL A 84 6.44 -9.29 5.90
C VAL A 84 7.42 -9.91 6.87
N GLN A 85 6.94 -10.78 7.75
CA GLN A 85 7.76 -11.56 8.66
C GLN A 85 7.38 -13.04 8.60
N GLY A 86 8.39 -13.89 8.46
CA GLY A 86 8.24 -15.33 8.51
C GLY A 86 7.32 -15.91 7.43
N LEU A 87 7.37 -15.37 6.19
CA LEU A 87 6.69 -15.95 5.05
C LEU A 87 7.50 -17.15 4.52
N VAL A 88 7.06 -18.34 4.85
CA VAL A 88 7.79 -19.59 4.64
C VAL A 88 6.89 -20.67 4.07
N LEU A 89 7.49 -21.72 3.51
CA LEU A 89 6.76 -22.91 3.08
C LEU A 89 6.05 -23.56 4.28
N ALA A 90 4.78 -23.89 4.12
CA ALA A 90 3.98 -24.57 5.15
C ALA A 90 4.03 -26.11 5.03
N ALA A 91 4.56 -26.65 3.92
CA ALA A 91 4.63 -28.09 3.66
C ALA A 91 5.86 -28.46 2.83
N GLY A 92 6.10 -29.76 2.71
CA GLY A 92 7.22 -30.31 1.96
C GLY A 92 8.51 -30.42 2.79
N ALA A 93 9.62 -30.85 2.14
CA ALA A 93 10.90 -31.09 2.79
C ALA A 93 11.53 -29.84 3.42
N ASN A 94 11.19 -28.67 2.91
CA ASN A 94 11.69 -27.36 3.37
C ASN A 94 10.62 -26.57 4.16
N ALA A 95 9.62 -27.26 4.75
CA ALA A 95 8.62 -26.60 5.57
C ALA A 95 9.28 -25.78 6.69
N GLY A 96 8.74 -24.59 6.96
CA GLY A 96 9.31 -23.64 7.92
C GLY A 96 10.46 -22.80 7.39
N SER A 97 10.84 -22.92 6.10
CA SER A 97 11.92 -22.15 5.49
C SER A 97 11.44 -21.37 4.27
N ASN A 98 12.04 -20.21 4.02
CA ASN A 98 11.90 -19.46 2.77
C ASN A 98 13.03 -19.78 1.80
N PRO A 99 12.75 -20.38 0.64
CA PRO A 99 13.74 -20.61 -0.40
C PRO A 99 13.95 -19.40 -1.34
N SER A 100 13.09 -18.39 -1.29
CA SER A 100 13.10 -17.25 -2.22
C SER A 100 13.96 -16.11 -1.70
N ALA A 101 14.94 -15.68 -2.48
CA ALA A 101 15.79 -14.53 -2.15
C ALA A 101 15.11 -13.18 -2.41
N VAL A 102 13.97 -13.17 -3.11
CA VAL A 102 13.21 -11.96 -3.41
C VAL A 102 11.72 -12.20 -3.29
N PHE A 103 10.99 -11.16 -2.91
CA PHE A 103 9.54 -11.07 -3.04
C PHE A 103 9.16 -9.86 -3.88
N ARG A 104 7.97 -9.89 -4.47
CA ARG A 104 7.37 -8.75 -5.15
C ARG A 104 6.02 -8.47 -4.51
N GLY A 105 5.65 -7.21 -4.44
CA GLY A 105 4.29 -6.79 -4.18
C GLY A 105 3.45 -6.91 -5.46
N LEU A 106 2.16 -7.20 -5.30
CA LEU A 106 1.21 -7.11 -6.40
C LEU A 106 -0.07 -6.47 -5.87
N VAL A 107 -0.50 -5.40 -6.55
CA VAL A 107 -1.78 -4.73 -6.28
C VAL A 107 -2.78 -5.19 -7.31
N SER A 108 -3.90 -5.76 -6.86
CA SER A 108 -5.02 -6.14 -7.71
C SER A 108 -6.21 -5.23 -7.46
N CYS A 109 -6.64 -4.48 -8.46
CA CYS A 109 -7.80 -3.59 -8.41
C CYS A 109 -8.94 -4.16 -9.26
N VAL A 110 -10.19 -3.95 -8.83
CA VAL A 110 -11.35 -4.11 -9.70
C VAL A 110 -11.55 -2.80 -10.46
N ARG A 111 -11.71 -2.86 -11.76
CA ARG A 111 -12.03 -1.73 -12.63
C ARG A 111 -13.54 -1.48 -12.68
N SER A 112 -13.96 -0.35 -13.24
CA SER A 112 -15.38 -0.01 -13.39
C SER A 112 -16.19 -0.99 -14.25
N ASP A 113 -15.52 -1.74 -15.15
CA ASP A 113 -16.14 -2.78 -16.00
C ASP A 113 -16.19 -4.16 -15.32
N GLY A 114 -15.72 -4.27 -14.05
CA GLY A 114 -15.65 -5.51 -13.29
C GLY A 114 -14.42 -6.38 -13.59
N SER A 115 -13.56 -5.99 -14.51
CA SER A 115 -12.30 -6.69 -14.79
C SER A 115 -11.27 -6.46 -13.66
N PHE A 116 -10.26 -7.34 -13.59
CA PHE A 116 -9.16 -7.18 -12.66
C PHE A 116 -7.95 -6.58 -13.38
N GLU A 117 -7.33 -5.57 -12.76
CA GLU A 117 -6.02 -5.09 -13.16
C GLU A 117 -5.01 -5.41 -12.06
N ASN A 118 -3.97 -6.14 -12.45
CA ASN A 118 -2.92 -6.65 -11.57
C ASN A 118 -1.62 -5.95 -11.86
N ILE A 119 -1.12 -5.16 -10.90
CA ILE A 119 0.09 -4.35 -11.00
C ILE A 119 1.19 -5.01 -10.17
N LEU A 120 2.21 -5.55 -10.82
CA LEU A 120 3.34 -6.22 -10.17
C LEU A 120 4.48 -5.22 -9.98
N THR A 121 5.03 -5.13 -8.76
CA THR A 121 6.18 -4.27 -8.44
C THR A 121 7.49 -4.84 -8.98
N ASP A 122 8.58 -4.11 -8.80
CA ASP A 122 9.93 -4.69 -8.86
C ASP A 122 10.14 -5.71 -7.75
N ALA A 123 11.26 -6.47 -7.84
CA ALA A 123 11.64 -7.45 -6.85
C ALA A 123 12.40 -6.79 -5.69
N PHE A 124 12.05 -7.17 -4.47
CA PHE A 124 12.67 -6.69 -3.23
C PHE A 124 13.38 -7.84 -2.51
N PRO A 125 14.51 -7.59 -1.86
CA PRO A 125 15.24 -8.61 -1.11
C PRO A 125 14.36 -9.25 -0.03
N ALA A 126 14.45 -10.58 0.08
CA ALA A 126 13.83 -11.35 1.13
C ALA A 126 14.87 -12.24 1.80
N THR A 127 14.75 -12.43 3.13
CA THR A 127 15.66 -13.30 3.89
C THR A 127 15.33 -14.74 3.60
N THR A 128 16.29 -15.52 3.10
CA THR A 128 16.14 -16.97 2.90
C THR A 128 16.39 -17.75 4.19
N GLY A 129 15.99 -19.04 4.21
CA GLY A 129 16.23 -19.96 5.33
C GLY A 129 15.06 -20.07 6.29
N PRO A 130 15.27 -20.69 7.47
CA PRO A 130 14.22 -21.00 8.43
C PRO A 130 13.67 -19.72 9.10
N ALA A 131 12.36 -19.71 9.38
CA ALA A 131 11.69 -18.59 10.05
C ALA A 131 12.33 -18.26 11.41
N SER A 132 12.79 -19.27 12.16
CA SER A 132 13.49 -19.12 13.45
C SER A 132 14.81 -18.33 13.36
N ALA A 133 15.40 -18.23 12.15
CA ALA A 133 16.59 -17.43 11.87
C ALA A 133 16.26 -16.18 11.02
N GLY A 134 15.00 -15.73 10.99
CA GLY A 134 14.55 -14.57 10.24
C GLY A 134 14.25 -14.84 8.76
N GLY A 135 14.18 -16.09 8.34
CA GLY A 135 13.76 -16.44 6.98
C GLY A 135 12.34 -15.99 6.68
N GLY A 136 12.11 -15.51 5.45
CA GLY A 136 10.81 -15.02 5.01
C GLY A 136 10.48 -13.58 5.44
N ASN A 137 11.48 -12.79 5.86
CA ASN A 137 11.30 -11.37 6.16
C ASN A 137 11.60 -10.54 4.90
N ALA A 138 10.78 -9.54 4.66
CA ALA A 138 10.96 -8.55 3.59
C ALA A 138 10.26 -7.25 3.91
N THR A 139 10.78 -6.16 3.32
CA THR A 139 10.10 -4.86 3.27
C THR A 139 10.03 -4.43 1.82
N ILE A 140 8.84 -4.08 1.37
CA ILE A 140 8.54 -3.59 0.02
C ILE A 140 8.03 -2.17 0.17
N VAL A 141 8.75 -1.19 -0.37
CA VAL A 141 8.34 0.21 -0.40
C VAL A 141 8.55 0.72 -1.82
N THR A 142 7.45 1.11 -2.47
CA THR A 142 7.49 1.53 -3.87
C THR A 142 6.24 2.33 -4.23
N ASP A 143 6.27 2.97 -5.40
CA ASP A 143 5.11 3.60 -6.00
C ASP A 143 4.66 2.78 -7.21
N VAL A 144 3.34 2.55 -7.32
CA VAL A 144 2.71 1.86 -8.45
C VAL A 144 1.70 2.78 -9.13
N VAL A 145 1.52 2.60 -10.44
CA VAL A 145 0.49 3.33 -11.18
C VAL A 145 -0.83 2.58 -11.03
N LEU A 146 -1.76 3.13 -10.23
CA LEU A 146 -3.07 2.53 -10.00
C LEU A 146 -4.04 2.87 -11.14
N PRO A 147 -4.93 1.92 -11.54
CA PRO A 147 -6.05 2.23 -12.40
C PRO A 147 -7.01 3.19 -11.70
N GLN A 148 -7.72 3.98 -12.47
CA GLN A 148 -8.74 4.90 -11.95
C GLN A 148 -10.13 4.51 -12.50
N PRO A 149 -11.02 3.99 -11.65
CA PRO A 149 -10.87 3.74 -10.20
C PRO A 149 -10.13 2.42 -9.89
N CYS A 150 -9.46 2.38 -8.74
CA CYS A 150 -9.01 1.13 -8.10
C CYS A 150 -10.03 0.75 -7.02
N ILE A 151 -10.91 -0.20 -7.32
CA ILE A 151 -12.00 -0.62 -6.43
C ILE A 151 -11.57 -1.89 -5.69
N ALA A 152 -11.87 -1.96 -4.39
CA ALA A 152 -11.61 -3.12 -3.53
C ALA A 152 -10.19 -3.71 -3.75
N PRO A 153 -9.12 -2.95 -3.52
CA PRO A 153 -7.76 -3.43 -3.74
C PRO A 153 -7.46 -4.65 -2.87
N ILE A 154 -6.73 -5.62 -3.43
CA ILE A 154 -6.09 -6.71 -2.70
C ILE A 154 -4.59 -6.59 -2.93
N ILE A 155 -3.82 -6.72 -1.85
CA ILE A 155 -2.36 -6.76 -1.89
C ILE A 155 -1.89 -8.19 -1.77
N PHE A 156 -0.95 -8.58 -2.62
CA PHE A 156 -0.29 -9.87 -2.58
C PHE A 156 1.21 -9.70 -2.34
N VAL A 157 1.80 -10.67 -1.66
CA VAL A 157 3.23 -10.95 -1.71
C VAL A 157 3.43 -12.13 -2.63
N THR A 158 4.29 -12.00 -3.64
CA THR A 158 4.41 -12.96 -4.74
C THR A 158 5.85 -13.42 -4.93
N SER A 159 5.99 -14.51 -5.69
CA SER A 159 7.26 -14.94 -6.27
C SER A 159 7.77 -13.90 -7.29
N ASN A 160 9.00 -14.11 -7.76
CA ASN A 160 9.56 -13.31 -8.84
C ASN A 160 8.74 -13.41 -10.16
N THR A 161 7.99 -14.48 -10.37
CA THR A 161 7.14 -14.72 -11.54
C THR A 161 5.67 -14.34 -11.34
N GLY A 162 5.29 -13.80 -10.17
CA GLY A 162 3.95 -13.31 -9.89
C GLY A 162 2.99 -14.35 -9.29
N SER A 163 3.42 -15.58 -8.97
CA SER A 163 2.59 -16.49 -8.18
C SER A 163 2.51 -16.02 -6.74
N TRP A 164 1.31 -15.95 -6.16
CA TRP A 164 1.15 -15.39 -4.83
C TRP A 164 1.48 -16.38 -3.70
N PHE A 165 2.10 -15.86 -2.65
CA PHE A 165 2.48 -16.57 -1.42
C PHE A 165 1.62 -16.16 -0.24
N ALA A 166 1.23 -14.88 -0.18
CA ALA A 166 0.31 -14.35 0.82
C ALA A 166 -0.56 -13.24 0.20
N ALA A 167 -1.76 -13.03 0.76
CA ALA A 167 -2.69 -12.01 0.31
C ALA A 167 -3.48 -11.40 1.47
N THR A 168 -3.91 -10.13 1.30
CA THR A 168 -4.88 -9.47 2.18
C THR A 168 -6.32 -9.87 1.82
N GLY A 169 -7.26 -9.75 2.77
CA GLY A 169 -8.69 -9.83 2.47
C GLY A 169 -9.22 -11.23 2.13
N LEU A 170 -8.61 -12.27 2.68
CA LEU A 170 -9.10 -13.66 2.60
C LEU A 170 -9.84 -14.06 3.87
#